data_df7a0b5ee9ca5bb1149bcc767198da11
#
_entry.id   df7a0b5ee9ca5bb1149bcc767198da11
#
_cell.length_a   1.000
_cell.length_b   1.000
_cell.length_c   1.000
_cell.angle_alpha   90.00
_cell.angle_beta   90.00
_cell.angle_gamma   90.00
#
_symmetry.space_group_name_H-M   'P 1'
#
loop_
_entity.id
_entity.type
_entity.pdbx_description
1 polymer ?
#
loop_
_entity_poly.entity_id
_entity_poly.type
_entity_poly.pdbx_seq_one_letter_code
_entity_poly.pdbx_strand_id
1 'polypeptide(L)'
;MQISTSISTLAIALAASSLVAACGARDPGGPTARAAVSGVVRAATGAVVEGASVSIGGATATTGAGGRFELQNLPVGSARIITSAPRFDPRSESVSLNAGTNAHDVVLSHQTIFTHQNVLAYLPPGRGEYRAAIVFLPGLRDPSTGNALDSRRLVSGAPGTGCSIWCVPPELEEVKRRSLALAGGDVALVGTTTLLDQPADYDRLLQALSQLGAQSLRPELANIPILFVGHSQGGCTAYGFTRAHAARVAGFVTMKGGCHSPGPAAAAAGVPGFFLIGRVDEPHRTANITPVFEAGRAAGAPWSLSTDAFGHGPIVDLALMFDWIDAVLTARLPATAGAPLRAMTETVGWLGDRSTGAVSTYACYGANHSSASWLPSRESALGWQRMARGTAVVSAC
;
A
#
# COMPACT_ATOMS: atom_id res chain seq x y z
N MET A 1 37.10 -15.86 37.69
CA MET A 1 37.70 -14.57 37.36
C MET A 1 36.57 -13.55 37.26
N GLN A 2 36.25 -12.89 38.38
CA GLN A 2 35.18 -11.92 38.51
C GLN A 2 35.69 -10.58 38.04
N ILE A 3 34.96 -9.93 37.11
CA ILE A 3 35.21 -8.53 36.74
C ILE A 3 34.02 -7.71 37.24
N SER A 4 34.32 -6.93 38.27
CA SER A 4 33.45 -5.94 38.90
C SER A 4 33.39 -4.69 38.02
N THR A 5 32.22 -4.26 37.64
CA THR A 5 31.97 -2.97 36.92
C THR A 5 31.41 -1.98 37.94
N SER A 6 32.23 -0.94 38.25
CA SER A 6 31.87 0.18 39.10
C SER A 6 30.97 1.17 38.33
N ILE A 7 29.85 1.51 38.93
CA ILE A 7 28.95 2.58 38.45
C ILE A 7 29.37 3.89 39.16
N SER A 8 29.87 4.86 38.39
CA SER A 8 30.15 6.19 38.88
C SER A 8 28.91 7.07 38.84
N THR A 9 28.42 7.42 40.01
CA THR A 9 27.31 8.39 40.17
C THR A 9 27.89 9.82 40.13
N LEU A 10 27.49 10.58 39.12
CA LEU A 10 27.82 12.00 38.98
C LEU A 10 26.77 12.84 39.73
N ALA A 11 27.15 13.41 40.86
CA ALA A 11 26.34 14.35 41.62
C ALA A 11 26.49 15.76 41.04
N ILE A 12 25.42 16.34 40.53
CA ILE A 12 25.37 17.75 40.11
C ILE A 12 24.90 18.58 41.29
N ALA A 13 25.81 19.44 41.82
CA ALA A 13 25.51 20.42 42.85
C ALA A 13 24.75 21.62 42.25
N LEU A 14 23.49 21.84 42.67
CA LEU A 14 22.76 23.08 42.39
C LEU A 14 23.26 24.20 43.35
N ALA A 15 23.88 25.21 42.76
CA ALA A 15 24.14 26.47 43.48
C ALA A 15 22.85 27.33 43.46
N ALA A 16 22.24 27.51 44.60
CA ALA A 16 21.11 28.42 44.78
C ALA A 16 21.64 29.86 44.93
N SER A 17 21.52 30.67 43.89
CA SER A 17 21.73 32.12 43.98
C SER A 17 20.40 32.80 44.36
N SER A 18 20.35 33.30 45.61
CA SER A 18 19.22 34.09 46.12
C SER A 18 19.26 35.49 45.52
N LEU A 19 18.46 35.76 44.49
CA LEU A 19 18.13 37.14 44.11
C LEU A 19 16.91 37.60 44.92
N VAL A 20 17.13 38.50 45.80
CA VAL A 20 16.06 39.30 46.45
C VAL A 20 15.52 40.26 45.40
N ALA A 21 14.37 39.93 44.80
CA ALA A 21 13.64 40.83 43.94
C ALA A 21 12.65 41.64 44.80
N ALA A 22 12.71 42.94 44.64
CA ALA A 22 11.84 43.94 45.29
C ALA A 22 10.34 43.59 45.01
N CYS A 23 9.54 43.63 46.06
CA CYS A 23 8.09 43.65 45.97
C CYS A 23 7.59 44.90 45.24
N GLY A 24 7.38 44.77 43.94
CA GLY A 24 6.49 45.67 43.20
C GLY A 24 5.06 45.24 43.52
N ALA A 25 4.25 46.18 44.04
CA ALA A 25 2.86 45.99 44.31
C ALA A 25 2.15 45.43 43.08
N ARG A 26 1.59 44.21 43.20
CA ARG A 26 0.64 43.70 42.20
C ARG A 26 -0.62 44.54 42.33
N ASP A 27 -0.94 45.25 41.25
CA ASP A 27 -2.24 45.83 41.03
C ASP A 27 -3.32 44.73 41.20
N PRO A 28 -4.36 44.90 42.00
CA PRO A 28 -5.43 43.90 42.14
C PRO A 28 -6.23 43.90 40.85
N GLY A 29 -6.06 42.86 40.10
CA GLY A 29 -6.55 42.51 38.79
C GLY A 29 -7.84 43.19 38.33
N GLY A 30 -7.65 44.06 37.37
CA GLY A 30 -8.72 44.36 36.40
C GLY A 30 -9.11 43.07 35.66
N PRO A 31 -10.32 42.97 35.12
CA PRO A 31 -10.78 41.75 34.43
C PRO A 31 -9.77 41.43 33.31
N THR A 32 -9.07 40.30 33.47
CA THR A 32 -8.15 39.83 32.39
C THR A 32 -8.94 39.66 31.12
N ALA A 33 -8.59 40.44 30.10
CA ALA A 33 -9.23 40.40 28.80
C ALA A 33 -9.36 38.94 28.33
N ARG A 34 -10.53 38.56 27.91
CA ARG A 34 -10.81 37.20 27.39
C ARG A 34 -11.12 37.25 25.91
N ALA A 35 -10.75 36.17 25.24
CA ALA A 35 -11.02 35.93 23.82
C ALA A 35 -12.11 34.85 23.67
N ALA A 36 -12.86 34.96 22.59
CA ALA A 36 -13.65 33.86 22.03
C ALA A 36 -13.19 33.57 20.62
N VAL A 37 -13.26 32.32 20.20
CA VAL A 37 -12.97 31.89 18.82
C VAL A 37 -14.17 31.16 18.25
N SER A 38 -14.62 31.56 17.07
CA SER A 38 -15.64 30.85 16.31
C SER A 38 -15.18 30.64 14.87
N GLY A 39 -15.66 29.56 14.25
CA GLY A 39 -15.30 29.24 12.88
C GLY A 39 -16.01 28.03 12.33
N VAL A 40 -15.61 27.64 11.13
CA VAL A 40 -16.13 26.45 10.45
C VAL A 40 -14.98 25.51 10.14
N VAL A 41 -15.15 24.23 10.45
CA VAL A 41 -14.25 23.18 10.01
C VAL A 41 -14.76 22.62 8.69
N ARG A 42 -13.90 22.64 7.68
CA ARG A 42 -14.19 22.10 6.34
C ARG A 42 -13.15 21.06 5.93
N ALA A 43 -13.57 20.13 5.10
CA ALA A 43 -12.64 19.31 4.33
C ALA A 43 -11.95 20.14 3.22
N ALA A 44 -10.81 19.69 2.73
CA ALA A 44 -10.14 20.30 1.58
C ALA A 44 -11.02 20.33 0.30
N THR A 45 -12.05 19.50 0.24
CA THR A 45 -13.09 19.51 -0.83
C THR A 45 -14.13 20.64 -0.67
N GLY A 46 -14.09 21.40 0.43
CA GLY A 46 -15.05 22.44 0.78
C GLY A 46 -16.25 21.95 1.61
N ALA A 47 -16.47 20.64 1.73
CA ALA A 47 -17.55 20.08 2.54
C ALA A 47 -17.33 20.40 4.02
N VAL A 48 -18.42 20.68 4.76
CA VAL A 48 -18.35 20.91 6.20
C VAL A 48 -18.07 19.60 6.95
N VAL A 49 -17.32 19.69 8.06
CA VAL A 49 -16.97 18.55 8.89
C VAL A 49 -17.73 18.65 10.22
N GLU A 50 -18.75 17.80 10.37
CA GLU A 50 -19.47 17.61 11.62
C GLU A 50 -18.71 16.67 12.55
N GLY A 51 -18.85 16.86 13.87
CA GLY A 51 -18.21 16.01 14.87
C GLY A 51 -16.70 16.22 15.02
N ALA A 52 -16.12 17.26 14.40
CA ALA A 52 -14.73 17.59 14.61
C ALA A 52 -14.49 18.16 16.01
N SER A 53 -13.45 17.70 16.68
CA SER A 53 -12.99 18.25 17.96
C SER A 53 -12.02 19.39 17.69
N VAL A 54 -12.28 20.56 18.24
CA VAL A 54 -11.43 21.76 18.17
C VAL A 54 -10.99 22.13 19.58
N SER A 55 -9.70 22.26 19.82
CA SER A 55 -9.17 22.63 21.15
C SER A 55 -8.17 23.78 21.09
N ILE A 56 -8.28 24.68 22.07
CA ILE A 56 -7.35 25.81 22.28
C ILE A 56 -7.11 25.95 23.78
N GLY A 57 -5.86 25.85 24.23
CA GLY A 57 -5.50 26.11 25.63
C GLY A 57 -6.23 25.25 26.67
N GLY A 58 -6.66 24.04 26.30
CA GLY A 58 -7.41 23.11 27.14
C GLY A 58 -8.94 23.24 27.02
N ALA A 59 -9.47 24.33 26.44
CA ALA A 59 -10.88 24.39 26.06
C ALA A 59 -11.15 23.58 24.81
N THR A 60 -12.27 22.86 24.74
CA THR A 60 -12.63 22.00 23.59
C THR A 60 -14.07 22.23 23.19
N ALA A 61 -14.34 22.25 21.88
CA ALA A 61 -15.65 22.26 21.26
C ALA A 61 -15.75 21.16 20.20
N THR A 62 -16.98 20.70 19.98
CA THR A 62 -17.27 19.75 18.87
C THR A 62 -18.13 20.46 17.84
N THR A 63 -17.80 20.30 16.55
CA THR A 63 -18.55 20.93 15.48
C THR A 63 -19.92 20.27 15.29
N GLY A 64 -20.95 21.09 15.09
CA GLY A 64 -22.31 20.63 14.74
C GLY A 64 -22.48 20.38 13.23
N ALA A 65 -23.72 20.13 12.79
CA ALA A 65 -24.11 19.79 11.41
C ALA A 65 -23.64 20.81 10.36
N GLY A 66 -23.45 22.08 10.73
CA GLY A 66 -22.87 23.12 9.84
C GLY A 66 -21.34 23.20 9.87
N GLY A 67 -20.65 22.27 10.57
CA GLY A 67 -19.20 22.33 10.78
C GLY A 67 -18.75 23.46 11.72
N ARG A 68 -19.68 24.16 12.40
CA ARG A 68 -19.39 25.32 13.23
C ARG A 68 -18.92 24.92 14.61
N PHE A 69 -17.97 25.68 15.14
CA PHE A 69 -17.53 25.59 16.53
C PHE A 69 -17.43 26.97 17.17
N GLU A 70 -17.47 27.00 18.48
CA GLU A 70 -17.26 28.18 19.30
C GLU A 70 -16.56 27.80 20.60
N LEU A 71 -15.49 28.52 20.93
CA LEU A 71 -14.72 28.42 22.17
C LEU A 71 -14.72 29.78 22.87
N GLN A 72 -15.08 29.82 24.13
CA GLN A 72 -15.15 31.06 24.90
C GLN A 72 -14.18 31.06 26.08
N ASN A 73 -14.01 32.22 26.71
CA ASN A 73 -13.19 32.42 27.90
C ASN A 73 -11.71 32.05 27.72
N LEU A 74 -11.18 32.20 26.52
CA LEU A 74 -9.79 31.92 26.20
C LEU A 74 -8.88 33.05 26.67
N PRO A 75 -7.59 32.77 27.05
CA PRO A 75 -6.61 33.82 27.26
C PRO A 75 -6.27 34.52 25.97
N VAL A 76 -6.09 35.84 26.02
CA VAL A 76 -5.58 36.60 24.87
C VAL A 76 -4.11 36.31 24.62
N GLY A 77 -3.65 36.45 23.38
CA GLY A 77 -2.27 36.23 22.99
C GLY A 77 -2.11 35.05 22.02
N SER A 78 -0.86 34.59 21.86
CA SER A 78 -0.59 33.44 20.99
C SER A 78 -1.07 32.15 21.61
N ALA A 79 -1.82 31.38 20.84
CA ALA A 79 -2.37 30.08 21.25
C ALA A 79 -2.20 29.06 20.12
N ARG A 80 -2.30 27.79 20.47
CA ARG A 80 -2.30 26.69 19.52
C ARG A 80 -3.71 26.14 19.39
N ILE A 81 -4.25 26.16 18.17
CA ILE A 81 -5.48 25.45 17.85
C ILE A 81 -5.14 24.07 17.32
N ILE A 82 -5.79 23.05 17.85
CA ILE A 82 -5.67 21.65 17.41
C ILE A 82 -7.05 21.20 17.00
N THR A 83 -7.17 20.73 15.77
CA THR A 83 -8.43 20.21 15.22
C THR A 83 -8.24 18.78 14.74
N SER A 84 -9.16 17.89 15.13
CA SER A 84 -9.16 16.50 14.70
C SER A 84 -10.58 16.03 14.40
N ALA A 85 -10.72 15.13 13.44
CA ALA A 85 -11.97 14.46 13.12
C ALA A 85 -11.67 13.05 12.58
N PRO A 86 -12.59 12.07 12.71
CA PRO A 86 -12.44 10.76 12.11
C PRO A 86 -12.20 10.87 10.59
N ARG A 87 -11.22 10.14 10.05
CA ARG A 87 -10.81 10.13 8.64
C ARG A 87 -10.12 11.39 8.13
N PHE A 88 -9.72 12.29 9.03
CA PHE A 88 -8.95 13.47 8.69
C PHE A 88 -7.61 13.44 9.43
N ASP A 89 -6.58 13.97 8.80
CA ASP A 89 -5.31 14.20 9.45
C ASP A 89 -5.49 15.32 10.51
N PRO A 90 -5.02 15.14 11.75
CA PRO A 90 -5.08 16.18 12.75
C PRO A 90 -4.31 17.42 12.30
N ARG A 91 -4.91 18.59 12.44
CA ARG A 91 -4.28 19.87 12.12
C ARG A 91 -3.93 20.63 13.38
N SER A 92 -2.74 21.19 13.40
CA SER A 92 -2.26 22.02 14.51
C SER A 92 -1.62 23.28 13.93
N GLU A 93 -2.12 24.44 14.34
CA GLU A 93 -1.66 25.75 13.85
C GLU A 93 -1.62 26.78 15.01
N SER A 94 -0.82 27.81 14.84
CA SER A 94 -0.72 28.90 15.81
C SER A 94 -1.70 30.00 15.42
N VAL A 95 -2.45 30.52 16.40
CA VAL A 95 -3.40 31.62 16.24
C VAL A 95 -3.09 32.72 17.23
N SER A 96 -3.31 33.98 16.86
CA SER A 96 -3.23 35.12 17.74
C SER A 96 -4.66 35.53 18.17
N LEU A 97 -4.92 35.48 19.46
CA LEU A 97 -6.23 35.78 20.02
C LEU A 97 -6.26 37.20 20.60
N ASN A 98 -7.11 38.03 20.01
CA ASN A 98 -7.44 39.36 20.53
C ASN A 98 -8.58 39.27 21.54
N ALA A 99 -8.69 40.28 22.40
CA ALA A 99 -9.85 40.42 23.29
C ALA A 99 -11.16 40.48 22.47
N GLY A 100 -12.19 39.77 22.94
CA GLY A 100 -13.47 39.64 22.22
C GLY A 100 -13.49 38.48 21.24
N THR A 101 -14.28 38.59 20.16
CA THR A 101 -14.54 37.52 19.23
C THR A 101 -13.46 37.48 18.11
N ASN A 102 -12.90 36.31 17.86
CA ASN A 102 -11.95 36.02 16.78
C ASN A 102 -12.61 34.99 15.83
N ALA A 103 -12.48 35.21 14.53
CA ALA A 103 -12.92 34.26 13.51
C ALA A 103 -11.74 33.42 13.02
N HIS A 104 -11.89 32.09 12.96
CA HIS A 104 -10.84 31.19 12.46
C HIS A 104 -11.45 29.94 11.85
N ASP A 105 -11.41 29.81 10.53
CA ASP A 105 -11.84 28.63 9.82
C ASP A 105 -10.67 27.61 9.72
N VAL A 106 -11.00 26.34 9.82
CA VAL A 106 -10.02 25.25 9.72
C VAL A 106 -10.34 24.37 8.53
N VAL A 107 -9.30 24.06 7.72
CA VAL A 107 -9.41 23.10 6.62
C VAL A 107 -8.66 21.83 7.00
N LEU A 108 -9.34 20.69 7.04
CA LEU A 108 -8.77 19.37 7.30
C LEU A 108 -8.54 18.62 5.99
N SER A 109 -7.40 17.96 5.89
CA SER A 109 -7.10 17.00 4.82
C SER A 109 -7.63 15.62 5.19
N HIS A 110 -8.23 14.90 4.25
CA HIS A 110 -8.63 13.52 4.48
C HIS A 110 -7.41 12.65 4.81
N GLN A 111 -7.53 11.86 5.86
CA GLN A 111 -6.55 10.83 6.15
C GLN A 111 -6.55 9.82 5.00
N THR A 112 -5.39 9.57 4.47
CA THR A 112 -5.20 8.66 3.34
C THR A 112 -4.40 7.42 3.73
N ILE A 113 -3.68 7.47 4.86
CA ILE A 113 -2.82 6.39 5.35
C ILE A 113 -3.39 5.85 6.65
N PHE A 114 -3.63 4.55 6.66
CA PHE A 114 -4.10 3.80 7.82
C PHE A 114 -3.13 2.67 8.11
N THR A 115 -2.88 2.41 9.38
CA THR A 115 -1.93 1.37 9.81
C THR A 115 -2.58 0.46 10.84
N HIS A 116 -2.42 -0.84 10.66
CA HIS A 116 -2.75 -1.84 11.66
C HIS A 116 -1.59 -2.84 11.77
N GLN A 117 -0.96 -2.91 12.94
CA GLN A 117 0.26 -3.71 13.16
C GLN A 117 1.33 -3.39 12.09
N ASN A 118 1.74 -4.40 11.32
CA ASN A 118 2.76 -4.29 10.27
C ASN A 118 2.19 -4.00 8.86
N VAL A 119 0.89 -3.79 8.76
CA VAL A 119 0.20 -3.53 7.49
C VAL A 119 -0.19 -2.06 7.42
N LEU A 120 0.11 -1.43 6.30
CA LEU A 120 -0.25 -0.05 5.98
C LEU A 120 -1.09 -0.03 4.72
N ALA A 121 -2.22 0.68 4.75
CA ALA A 121 -3.03 0.95 3.57
C ALA A 121 -3.01 2.44 3.21
N TYR A 122 -2.83 2.73 1.94
CA TYR A 122 -3.10 4.03 1.35
C TYR A 122 -4.44 3.97 0.63
N LEU A 123 -5.35 4.82 1.06
CA LEU A 123 -6.72 4.92 0.57
C LEU A 123 -6.91 6.29 -0.10
N PRO A 124 -6.84 6.39 -1.44
CA PRO A 124 -7.00 7.65 -2.15
C PRO A 124 -8.34 8.33 -1.80
N PRO A 125 -8.35 9.66 -1.53
CA PRO A 125 -9.58 10.36 -1.16
C PRO A 125 -10.52 10.53 -2.35
N GLY A 126 -11.81 10.77 -2.07
CA GLY A 126 -12.82 11.10 -3.10
C GLY A 126 -13.27 9.92 -3.95
N ARG A 127 -12.95 8.69 -3.54
CA ARG A 127 -13.39 7.46 -4.22
C ARG A 127 -14.71 6.95 -3.62
N GLY A 128 -15.46 6.23 -4.43
CA GLY A 128 -16.57 5.38 -3.98
C GLY A 128 -16.08 4.19 -3.16
N GLU A 129 -16.64 3.02 -3.37
CA GLU A 129 -16.12 1.79 -2.78
C GLU A 129 -14.86 1.33 -3.50
N TYR A 130 -13.85 0.88 -2.73
CA TYR A 130 -12.66 0.25 -3.31
C TYR A 130 -13.02 -1.12 -3.87
N ARG A 131 -12.56 -1.42 -5.07
CA ARG A 131 -12.88 -2.64 -5.81
C ARG A 131 -11.79 -3.69 -5.75
N ALA A 132 -10.54 -3.27 -5.51
CA ALA A 132 -9.40 -4.16 -5.31
C ALA A 132 -8.36 -3.55 -4.37
N ALA A 133 -7.61 -4.40 -3.68
CA ALA A 133 -6.39 -4.04 -2.98
C ALA A 133 -5.18 -4.54 -3.77
N ILE A 134 -4.24 -3.65 -4.08
CA ILE A 134 -2.93 -4.02 -4.60
C ILE A 134 -2.00 -4.19 -3.40
N VAL A 135 -1.62 -5.42 -3.10
CA VAL A 135 -0.78 -5.75 -1.94
C VAL A 135 0.65 -6.00 -2.39
N PHE A 136 1.54 -5.12 -1.97
CA PHE A 136 2.97 -5.24 -2.22
C PHE A 136 3.62 -6.06 -1.10
N LEU A 137 4.29 -7.15 -1.49
CA LEU A 137 4.94 -8.07 -0.56
C LEU A 137 6.46 -7.91 -0.62
N PRO A 138 7.12 -7.67 0.53
CA PRO A 138 8.56 -7.49 0.59
C PRO A 138 9.30 -8.82 0.35
N GLY A 139 10.56 -8.72 -0.05
CA GLY A 139 11.50 -9.84 -0.03
C GLY A 139 11.97 -10.18 1.39
N LEU A 140 12.99 -11.02 1.48
CA LEU A 140 13.73 -11.26 2.71
C LEU A 140 14.50 -10.01 3.15
N ARG A 141 15.11 -10.08 4.34
CA ARG A 141 16.03 -9.04 4.82
C ARG A 141 17.10 -8.75 3.79
N ASP A 142 17.45 -7.47 3.68
CA ASP A 142 18.62 -7.06 2.93
C ASP A 142 19.87 -7.74 3.51
N PRO A 143 20.57 -8.60 2.75
CA PRO A 143 21.72 -9.33 3.26
C PRO A 143 22.90 -8.42 3.64
N SER A 144 22.98 -7.21 3.06
CA SER A 144 24.05 -6.26 3.33
C SER A 144 23.84 -5.46 4.62
N THR A 145 22.59 -5.16 4.97
CA THR A 145 22.23 -4.34 6.13
C THR A 145 21.54 -5.12 7.24
N GLY A 146 21.07 -6.34 6.97
CA GLY A 146 20.26 -7.14 7.89
C GLY A 146 18.87 -6.56 8.16
N ASN A 147 18.52 -5.42 7.54
CA ASN A 147 17.25 -4.75 7.76
C ASN A 147 16.10 -5.52 7.12
N ALA A 148 14.97 -5.55 7.80
CA ALA A 148 13.73 -6.05 7.19
C ALA A 148 13.38 -5.19 5.99
N LEU A 149 13.10 -5.82 4.86
CA LEU A 149 12.60 -5.14 3.68
C LEU A 149 11.15 -4.69 3.94
N ASP A 150 10.82 -3.50 3.47
CA ASP A 150 9.57 -2.83 3.81
C ASP A 150 8.87 -2.31 2.54
N SER A 151 7.72 -2.87 2.23
CA SER A 151 6.90 -2.39 1.12
C SER A 151 5.98 -1.22 1.48
N ARG A 152 5.88 -0.86 2.77
CA ARG A 152 5.04 0.28 3.22
C ARG A 152 5.53 1.60 2.67
N ARG A 153 6.83 1.74 2.42
CA ARG A 153 7.40 2.94 1.80
C ARG A 153 6.81 3.20 0.41
N LEU A 154 6.65 2.16 -0.39
CA LEU A 154 6.06 2.28 -1.73
C LEU A 154 4.63 2.82 -1.66
N VAL A 155 3.91 2.46 -0.60
CA VAL A 155 2.51 2.85 -0.39
C VAL A 155 2.42 4.26 0.22
N SER A 156 3.18 4.55 1.27
CA SER A 156 3.12 5.82 2.00
C SER A 156 3.90 6.96 1.33
N GLY A 157 4.94 6.65 0.56
CA GLY A 157 5.91 7.63 0.09
C GLY A 157 6.85 8.14 1.19
N ALA A 158 6.66 7.72 2.46
CA ALA A 158 7.49 8.18 3.56
C ALA A 158 8.91 7.60 3.47
N PRO A 159 9.96 8.38 3.74
CA PRO A 159 11.30 7.87 3.83
C PRO A 159 11.39 6.86 4.99
N GLY A 160 11.68 5.63 4.68
CA GLY A 160 11.84 4.52 5.63
C GLY A 160 13.23 3.89 5.51
N THR A 161 13.62 3.12 6.52
CA THR A 161 14.91 2.42 6.61
C THR A 161 14.83 1.07 5.91
N GLY A 162 14.27 0.83 4.89
CA GLY A 162 14.25 -0.44 4.17
C GLY A 162 13.30 -0.38 2.98
N CYS A 163 13.80 -0.68 1.84
CA CYS A 163 12.99 -0.76 0.63
C CYS A 163 13.31 -2.09 -0.05
N SER A 164 12.27 -2.84 -0.41
CA SER A 164 12.47 -4.14 -1.04
C SER A 164 12.30 -4.13 -2.55
N ILE A 165 11.56 -3.18 -3.09
CA ILE A 165 11.18 -3.14 -4.49
C ILE A 165 11.05 -1.68 -4.93
N TRP A 166 11.63 -1.33 -6.09
CA TRP A 166 11.55 0.02 -6.67
C TRP A 166 11.92 1.13 -5.68
N CYS A 167 13.13 1.05 -5.17
CA CYS A 167 13.62 1.93 -4.09
C CYS A 167 14.07 3.31 -4.56
N VAL A 168 14.32 3.45 -5.84
CA VAL A 168 14.72 4.72 -6.45
C VAL A 168 13.48 5.62 -6.58
N PRO A 169 13.51 6.87 -6.08
CA PRO A 169 12.34 7.74 -6.04
C PRO A 169 11.54 7.83 -7.35
N PRO A 170 12.15 8.00 -8.54
CA PRO A 170 11.39 8.05 -9.79
C PRO A 170 10.60 6.77 -10.11
N GLU A 171 11.19 5.60 -9.82
CA GLU A 171 10.53 4.31 -10.04
C GLU A 171 9.39 4.09 -9.05
N LEU A 172 9.61 4.44 -7.79
CA LEU A 172 8.62 4.34 -6.73
C LEU A 172 7.38 5.20 -7.05
N GLU A 173 7.57 6.44 -7.45
CA GLU A 173 6.48 7.34 -7.83
C GLU A 173 5.73 6.85 -9.06
N GLU A 174 6.44 6.31 -10.05
CA GLU A 174 5.82 5.75 -11.25
C GLU A 174 4.99 4.49 -10.93
N VAL A 175 5.51 3.59 -10.10
CA VAL A 175 4.77 2.40 -9.64
C VAL A 175 3.52 2.82 -8.88
N LYS A 176 3.62 3.77 -7.95
CA LYS A 176 2.48 4.30 -7.21
C LYS A 176 1.45 4.93 -8.13
N ARG A 177 1.89 5.80 -9.03
CA ARG A 177 1.01 6.48 -10.01
C ARG A 177 0.24 5.49 -10.88
N ARG A 178 0.94 4.48 -11.46
CA ARG A 178 0.30 3.43 -12.27
C ARG A 178 -0.65 2.59 -11.45
N SER A 179 -0.25 2.19 -10.25
CA SER A 179 -1.11 1.40 -9.36
C SER A 179 -2.42 2.13 -9.06
N LEU A 180 -2.35 3.44 -8.81
CA LEU A 180 -3.54 4.26 -8.53
C LEU A 180 -4.45 4.50 -9.74
N ALA A 181 -4.00 4.20 -10.95
CA ALA A 181 -4.82 4.28 -12.16
C ALA A 181 -5.57 2.98 -12.48
N LEU A 182 -5.21 1.86 -11.84
CA LEU A 182 -5.82 0.55 -12.06
C LEU A 182 -7.31 0.55 -11.68
N ALA A 183 -8.09 -0.29 -12.35
CA ALA A 183 -9.52 -0.49 -12.10
C ALA A 183 -10.31 0.84 -12.05
N GLY A 184 -9.97 1.82 -12.90
CA GLY A 184 -10.59 3.14 -12.90
C GLY A 184 -10.22 4.02 -11.71
N GLY A 185 -9.19 3.63 -10.95
CA GLY A 185 -8.72 4.32 -9.77
C GLY A 185 -9.36 3.87 -8.46
N ASP A 186 -10.23 2.86 -8.46
CA ASP A 186 -10.92 2.34 -7.28
C ASP A 186 -10.10 1.26 -6.58
N VAL A 187 -8.84 1.53 -6.33
CA VAL A 187 -7.91 0.61 -5.68
C VAL A 187 -7.36 1.17 -4.38
N ALA A 188 -7.21 0.29 -3.39
CA ALA A 188 -6.42 0.52 -2.19
C ALA A 188 -5.00 -0.01 -2.42
N LEU A 189 -3.97 0.73 -1.98
CA LEU A 189 -2.60 0.23 -1.98
C LEU A 189 -2.23 -0.26 -0.58
N VAL A 190 -1.66 -1.45 -0.50
CA VAL A 190 -1.31 -2.07 0.80
C VAL A 190 0.14 -2.52 0.79
N GLY A 191 0.86 -2.15 1.83
CA GLY A 191 2.24 -2.58 2.08
C GLY A 191 2.41 -3.21 3.45
N THR A 192 3.40 -4.08 3.60
CA THR A 192 3.71 -4.77 4.86
C THR A 192 5.21 -4.89 5.09
N THR A 193 5.61 -4.96 6.37
CA THR A 193 6.99 -5.30 6.77
C THR A 193 7.12 -6.77 7.15
N THR A 194 6.02 -7.50 7.24
CA THR A 194 6.02 -8.89 7.69
C THR A 194 6.08 -9.82 6.49
N LEU A 195 7.01 -10.76 6.54
CA LEU A 195 6.96 -11.93 5.67
C LEU A 195 5.74 -12.76 6.08
N LEU A 196 4.95 -13.14 5.10
CA LEU A 196 3.78 -13.97 5.30
C LEU A 196 4.15 -15.39 4.83
N ASP A 197 4.89 -16.13 5.66
CA ASP A 197 5.48 -17.41 5.26
C ASP A 197 4.63 -18.61 5.65
N GLN A 198 3.69 -18.41 6.59
CA GLN A 198 2.86 -19.47 7.14
C GLN A 198 1.38 -19.16 6.91
N PRO A 199 0.51 -20.17 6.85
CA PRO A 199 -0.94 -19.97 6.71
C PRO A 199 -1.54 -19.01 7.74
N ALA A 200 -1.05 -19.05 8.99
CA ALA A 200 -1.49 -18.12 10.04
C ALA A 200 -1.14 -16.65 9.74
N ASP A 201 -0.13 -16.40 8.93
CA ASP A 201 0.23 -15.03 8.51
C ASP A 201 -0.74 -14.52 7.44
N TYR A 202 -1.27 -15.41 6.59
CA TYR A 202 -2.30 -15.06 5.61
C TYR A 202 -3.58 -14.59 6.30
N ASP A 203 -4.00 -15.31 7.35
CA ASP A 203 -5.15 -14.93 8.16
C ASP A 203 -4.93 -13.59 8.87
N ARG A 204 -3.71 -13.32 9.35
CA ARG A 204 -3.35 -12.01 9.94
C ARG A 204 -3.45 -10.86 8.93
N LEU A 205 -3.06 -11.07 7.66
CA LEU A 205 -3.26 -10.05 6.62
C LEU A 205 -4.75 -9.79 6.39
N LEU A 206 -5.57 -10.83 6.30
CA LEU A 206 -7.02 -10.69 6.13
C LEU A 206 -7.65 -9.97 7.32
N GLN A 207 -7.23 -10.30 8.54
CA GLN A 207 -7.65 -9.61 9.76
C GLN A 207 -7.22 -8.15 9.76
N ALA A 208 -5.97 -7.86 9.33
CA ALA A 208 -5.49 -6.48 9.25
C ALA A 208 -6.31 -5.66 8.25
N LEU A 209 -6.64 -6.20 7.08
CA LEU A 209 -7.52 -5.53 6.12
C LEU A 209 -8.90 -5.24 6.72
N SER A 210 -9.47 -6.17 7.48
CA SER A 210 -10.74 -5.95 8.19
C SER A 210 -10.64 -4.81 9.21
N GLN A 211 -9.56 -4.76 10.01
CA GLN A 211 -9.33 -3.70 11.00
C GLN A 211 -9.08 -2.34 10.34
N LEU A 212 -8.32 -2.32 9.25
CA LEU A 212 -8.12 -1.11 8.45
C LEU A 212 -9.43 -0.61 7.85
N GLY A 213 -10.32 -1.53 7.45
CA GLY A 213 -11.66 -1.22 6.99
C GLY A 213 -12.51 -0.53 8.07
N ALA A 214 -12.46 -1.06 9.28
CA ALA A 214 -13.17 -0.46 10.43
C ALA A 214 -12.62 0.93 10.78
N GLN A 215 -11.28 1.08 10.84
CA GLN A 215 -10.63 2.35 11.15
C GLN A 215 -10.90 3.44 10.11
N SER A 216 -10.93 3.07 8.84
CA SER A 216 -11.13 4.01 7.72
C SER A 216 -12.61 4.24 7.37
N LEU A 217 -13.54 3.52 8.02
CA LEU A 217 -14.95 3.45 7.65
C LEU A 217 -15.15 2.97 6.19
N ARG A 218 -14.31 2.02 5.79
CA ARG A 218 -14.32 1.34 4.48
C ARG A 218 -14.51 -0.16 4.68
N PRO A 219 -15.72 -0.59 5.08
CA PRO A 219 -15.97 -1.98 5.45
C PRO A 219 -15.71 -2.97 4.31
N GLU A 220 -15.74 -2.51 3.07
CA GLU A 220 -15.40 -3.31 1.90
C GLU A 220 -13.98 -3.90 1.95
N LEU A 221 -13.03 -3.26 2.67
CA LEU A 221 -11.66 -3.78 2.81
C LEU A 221 -11.61 -5.17 3.46
N ALA A 222 -12.58 -5.50 4.31
CA ALA A 222 -12.65 -6.82 4.94
C ALA A 222 -12.72 -7.97 3.92
N ASN A 223 -13.42 -7.73 2.80
CA ASN A 223 -13.67 -8.74 1.77
C ASN A 223 -13.16 -8.32 0.38
N ILE A 224 -12.35 -7.27 0.30
CA ILE A 224 -11.85 -6.74 -0.96
C ILE A 224 -11.05 -7.80 -1.72
N PRO A 225 -11.24 -7.92 -3.05
CA PRO A 225 -10.36 -8.72 -3.91
C PRO A 225 -8.92 -8.23 -3.82
N ILE A 226 -7.97 -9.16 -3.78
CA ILE A 226 -6.55 -8.85 -3.63
C ILE A 226 -5.80 -9.18 -4.92
N LEU A 227 -4.97 -8.24 -5.39
CA LEU A 227 -3.93 -8.51 -6.37
C LEU A 227 -2.57 -8.37 -5.67
N PHE A 228 -1.78 -9.43 -5.70
CA PHE A 228 -0.45 -9.43 -5.10
C PHE A 228 0.63 -9.02 -6.08
N VAL A 229 1.59 -8.24 -5.59
CA VAL A 229 2.85 -7.94 -6.29
C VAL A 229 4.00 -8.23 -5.34
N GLY A 230 4.71 -9.34 -5.55
CA GLY A 230 5.77 -9.81 -4.68
C GLY A 230 7.08 -10.05 -5.39
N HIS A 231 8.19 -9.68 -4.75
CA HIS A 231 9.54 -9.92 -5.21
C HIS A 231 10.27 -10.87 -4.24
N SER A 232 11.10 -11.75 -4.78
CA SER A 232 11.88 -12.69 -3.97
C SER A 232 10.96 -13.54 -3.06
N GLN A 233 11.18 -13.56 -1.76
CA GLN A 233 10.30 -14.21 -0.79
C GLN A 233 8.85 -13.73 -0.89
N GLY A 234 8.63 -12.42 -1.14
CA GLY A 234 7.29 -11.87 -1.35
C GLY A 234 6.55 -12.50 -2.54
N GLY A 235 7.28 -12.92 -3.58
CA GLY A 235 6.71 -13.68 -4.69
C GLY A 235 6.25 -15.08 -4.27
N CYS A 236 7.04 -15.77 -3.44
CA CYS A 236 6.63 -17.05 -2.87
C CYS A 236 5.40 -16.92 -1.99
N THR A 237 5.35 -15.86 -1.18
CA THR A 237 4.19 -15.51 -0.35
C THR A 237 2.93 -15.28 -1.18
N ALA A 238 3.03 -14.49 -2.28
CA ALA A 238 1.92 -14.23 -3.19
C ALA A 238 1.31 -15.53 -3.73
N TYR A 239 2.16 -16.45 -4.16
CA TYR A 239 1.76 -17.75 -4.64
C TYR A 239 1.17 -18.64 -3.54
N GLY A 240 1.82 -18.70 -2.35
CA GLY A 240 1.36 -19.47 -1.19
C GLY A 240 -0.02 -19.00 -0.70
N PHE A 241 -0.20 -17.69 -0.57
CA PHE A 241 -1.49 -17.09 -0.22
C PHE A 241 -2.57 -17.45 -1.25
N THR A 242 -2.23 -17.34 -2.54
CA THR A 242 -3.18 -17.68 -3.62
C THR A 242 -3.65 -19.12 -3.54
N ARG A 243 -2.76 -20.06 -3.20
CA ARG A 243 -3.14 -21.47 -2.99
C ARG A 243 -4.07 -21.68 -1.79
N ALA A 244 -3.90 -20.90 -0.73
CA ALA A 244 -4.73 -21.00 0.48
C ALA A 244 -6.09 -20.28 0.32
N HIS A 245 -6.13 -19.15 -0.38
CA HIS A 245 -7.27 -18.25 -0.43
C HIS A 245 -7.63 -17.79 -1.86
N ALA A 246 -7.65 -18.72 -2.82
CA ALA A 246 -7.85 -18.42 -4.25
C ALA A 246 -9.10 -17.55 -4.54
N ALA A 247 -10.18 -17.73 -3.78
CA ALA A 247 -11.42 -16.97 -3.92
C ALA A 247 -11.26 -15.46 -3.59
N ARG A 248 -10.22 -15.10 -2.84
CA ARG A 248 -9.89 -13.72 -2.46
C ARG A 248 -8.92 -13.06 -3.42
N VAL A 249 -8.29 -13.81 -4.34
CA VAL A 249 -7.19 -13.32 -5.17
C VAL A 249 -7.66 -13.06 -6.58
N ALA A 250 -7.60 -11.80 -7.00
CA ALA A 250 -7.89 -11.39 -8.37
C ALA A 250 -6.77 -11.80 -9.34
N GLY A 251 -5.52 -11.75 -8.89
CA GLY A 251 -4.33 -12.15 -9.61
C GLY A 251 -3.08 -12.03 -8.75
N PHE A 252 -1.96 -12.60 -9.20
CA PHE A 252 -0.69 -12.48 -8.50
C PHE A 252 0.48 -12.29 -9.45
N VAL A 253 1.43 -11.46 -9.03
CA VAL A 253 2.72 -11.25 -9.68
C VAL A 253 3.81 -11.76 -8.74
N THR A 254 4.61 -12.70 -9.20
CA THR A 254 5.76 -13.24 -8.48
C THR A 254 7.03 -13.00 -9.28
N MET A 255 7.94 -12.22 -8.71
CA MET A 255 9.18 -11.83 -9.35
C MET A 255 10.37 -12.51 -8.65
N LYS A 256 11.08 -13.38 -9.37
CA LYS A 256 12.39 -13.92 -8.97
C LYS A 256 12.38 -14.56 -7.57
N GLY A 257 11.27 -15.19 -7.19
CA GLY A 257 11.21 -16.06 -6.01
C GLY A 257 12.10 -17.29 -6.23
N GLY A 258 12.34 -18.06 -5.20
CA GLY A 258 13.13 -19.29 -5.27
C GLY A 258 12.66 -20.28 -4.24
N CYS A 259 11.46 -20.08 -3.73
CA CYS A 259 10.87 -20.77 -2.59
C CYS A 259 9.39 -21.12 -2.81
N HIS A 260 8.94 -21.21 -4.06
CA HIS A 260 7.59 -21.65 -4.36
C HIS A 260 7.45 -23.12 -3.93
N SER A 261 6.46 -23.40 -3.10
CA SER A 261 6.21 -24.77 -2.69
C SER A 261 5.78 -25.64 -3.88
N PRO A 262 6.46 -26.74 -4.15
CA PRO A 262 5.95 -27.75 -5.05
C PRO A 262 4.65 -28.30 -4.45
N GLY A 263 3.66 -28.54 -5.26
CA GLY A 263 2.39 -29.10 -4.80
C GLY A 263 1.30 -28.80 -5.82
N PRO A 264 0.12 -29.37 -5.68
CA PRO A 264 -0.87 -29.27 -6.73
C PRO A 264 -1.12 -27.80 -7.04
N ALA A 265 -0.74 -27.40 -8.26
CA ALA A 265 -1.07 -26.09 -8.82
C ALA A 265 -2.59 -25.87 -8.87
N ALA A 266 -3.36 -26.93 -8.77
CA ALA A 266 -4.83 -26.97 -8.88
C ALA A 266 -5.52 -25.92 -7.98
N ALA A 267 -5.04 -25.70 -6.76
CA ALA A 267 -5.65 -24.73 -5.85
C ALA A 267 -5.51 -23.28 -6.36
N ALA A 268 -4.45 -22.94 -7.10
CA ALA A 268 -4.23 -21.61 -7.67
C ALA A 268 -4.52 -21.56 -9.18
N ALA A 269 -4.85 -22.68 -9.83
CA ALA A 269 -4.98 -22.77 -11.29
C ALA A 269 -6.10 -21.90 -11.86
N GLY A 270 -7.12 -21.57 -11.08
CA GLY A 270 -8.19 -20.64 -11.49
C GLY A 270 -7.85 -19.16 -11.32
N VAL A 271 -6.66 -18.83 -10.81
CA VAL A 271 -6.23 -17.46 -10.55
C VAL A 271 -5.14 -17.06 -11.54
N PRO A 272 -5.28 -15.94 -12.29
CA PRO A 272 -4.22 -15.44 -13.16
C PRO A 272 -2.92 -15.17 -12.42
N GLY A 273 -1.80 -15.63 -12.99
CA GLY A 273 -0.48 -15.48 -12.39
C GLY A 273 0.57 -14.97 -13.37
N PHE A 274 1.43 -14.07 -12.92
CA PHE A 274 2.58 -13.59 -13.67
C PHE A 274 3.86 -13.97 -12.92
N PHE A 275 4.70 -14.76 -13.58
CA PHE A 275 6.00 -15.18 -13.08
C PHE A 275 7.11 -14.46 -13.84
N LEU A 276 8.09 -13.95 -13.11
CA LEU A 276 9.29 -13.37 -13.67
C LEU A 276 10.54 -14.14 -13.20
N ILE A 277 11.40 -14.51 -14.12
CA ILE A 277 12.75 -15.03 -13.84
C ILE A 277 13.78 -14.07 -14.44
N GLY A 278 14.98 -14.03 -13.85
CA GLY A 278 16.12 -13.24 -14.33
C GLY A 278 17.12 -14.11 -15.04
N ARG A 279 17.57 -13.71 -16.22
CA ARG A 279 18.55 -14.50 -17.00
C ARG A 279 19.89 -14.67 -16.28
N VAL A 280 20.28 -13.67 -15.49
CA VAL A 280 21.54 -13.67 -14.73
C VAL A 280 21.28 -13.68 -13.21
N ASP A 281 20.07 -14.09 -12.80
CA ASP A 281 19.75 -14.36 -11.40
C ASP A 281 20.30 -15.74 -10.97
N GLU A 282 20.24 -16.05 -9.69
CA GLU A 282 20.72 -17.31 -9.15
C GLU A 282 19.96 -18.51 -9.75
N PRO A 283 20.66 -19.53 -10.28
CA PRO A 283 20.05 -20.63 -11.03
C PRO A 283 18.95 -21.37 -10.26
N HIS A 284 19.06 -21.47 -8.93
CA HIS A 284 18.07 -22.15 -8.11
C HIS A 284 16.68 -21.51 -8.19
N ARG A 285 16.58 -20.20 -8.47
CA ARG A 285 15.30 -19.50 -8.61
C ARG A 285 14.57 -19.92 -9.88
N THR A 286 15.28 -19.94 -11.00
CA THR A 286 14.72 -20.45 -12.25
C THR A 286 14.34 -21.93 -12.12
N ALA A 287 15.17 -22.75 -11.48
CA ALA A 287 14.90 -24.15 -11.23
C ALA A 287 13.71 -24.39 -10.31
N ASN A 288 13.39 -23.46 -9.42
CA ASN A 288 12.18 -23.52 -8.58
C ASN A 288 10.92 -23.03 -9.30
N ILE A 289 10.99 -21.89 -10.01
CA ILE A 289 9.82 -21.24 -10.63
C ILE A 289 9.33 -22.03 -11.83
N THR A 290 10.23 -22.49 -12.70
CA THR A 290 9.84 -23.11 -13.98
C THR A 290 8.95 -24.35 -13.82
N PRO A 291 9.25 -25.33 -12.96
CA PRO A 291 8.38 -26.48 -12.77
C PRO A 291 7.01 -26.12 -12.19
N VAL A 292 6.95 -25.12 -11.32
CA VAL A 292 5.68 -24.62 -10.75
C VAL A 292 4.80 -24.01 -11.85
N PHE A 293 5.39 -23.16 -12.67
CA PHE A 293 4.72 -22.57 -13.82
C PHE A 293 4.21 -23.65 -14.80
N GLU A 294 5.07 -24.59 -15.16
CA GLU A 294 4.74 -25.66 -16.12
C GLU A 294 3.62 -26.57 -15.61
N ALA A 295 3.65 -26.94 -14.33
CA ALA A 295 2.58 -27.68 -13.69
C ALA A 295 1.24 -26.93 -13.71
N GLY A 296 1.27 -25.62 -13.47
CA GLY A 296 0.08 -24.78 -13.58
C GLY A 296 -0.44 -24.69 -15.00
N ARG A 297 0.42 -24.46 -15.98
CA ARG A 297 0.02 -24.42 -17.39
C ARG A 297 -0.56 -25.77 -17.85
N ALA A 298 0.03 -26.88 -17.42
CA ALA A 298 -0.52 -28.22 -17.70
C ALA A 298 -1.91 -28.44 -17.08
N ALA A 299 -2.22 -27.75 -15.98
CA ALA A 299 -3.55 -27.74 -15.36
C ALA A 299 -4.51 -26.68 -15.96
N GLY A 300 -4.15 -26.00 -17.05
CA GLY A 300 -4.96 -24.96 -17.70
C GLY A 300 -4.96 -23.60 -16.98
N ALA A 301 -4.00 -23.37 -16.09
CA ALA A 301 -3.92 -22.09 -15.37
C ALA A 301 -3.58 -20.92 -16.32
N PRO A 302 -4.25 -19.77 -16.22
CA PRO A 302 -3.94 -18.59 -17.02
C PRO A 302 -2.67 -17.90 -16.48
N TRP A 303 -1.53 -18.55 -16.67
CA TRP A 303 -0.25 -18.09 -16.13
C TRP A 303 0.72 -17.64 -17.21
N SER A 304 1.41 -16.52 -16.93
CA SER A 304 2.48 -15.95 -17.75
C SER A 304 3.84 -16.26 -17.11
N LEU A 305 4.86 -16.54 -17.92
CA LEU A 305 6.24 -16.56 -17.51
C LEU A 305 7.04 -15.64 -18.44
N SER A 306 7.70 -14.65 -17.85
CA SER A 306 8.63 -13.74 -18.52
C SER A 306 10.04 -13.95 -18.03
N THR A 307 11.01 -13.67 -18.91
CA THR A 307 12.44 -13.71 -18.57
C THR A 307 13.06 -12.37 -18.91
N ASP A 308 13.57 -11.64 -17.91
CA ASP A 308 14.33 -10.42 -18.16
C ASP A 308 15.85 -10.70 -18.25
N ALA A 309 16.61 -9.69 -18.68
CA ALA A 309 18.06 -9.79 -18.83
C ALA A 309 18.83 -9.56 -17.52
N PHE A 310 18.12 -9.29 -16.41
CA PHE A 310 18.72 -8.81 -15.15
C PHE A 310 18.86 -9.92 -14.11
N GLY A 311 19.61 -9.61 -13.04
CA GLY A 311 19.74 -10.44 -11.84
C GLY A 311 18.55 -10.29 -10.89
N HIS A 312 18.82 -10.37 -9.59
CA HIS A 312 17.81 -10.40 -8.53
C HIS A 312 17.21 -9.03 -8.22
N GLY A 313 16.62 -8.36 -9.20
CA GLY A 313 15.89 -7.11 -9.05
C GLY A 313 14.43 -7.23 -9.50
N PRO A 314 13.59 -6.24 -9.23
CA PRO A 314 12.22 -6.22 -9.72
C PRO A 314 12.18 -6.10 -11.25
N ILE A 315 10.98 -6.28 -11.82
CA ILE A 315 10.77 -6.03 -13.24
C ILE A 315 11.07 -4.58 -13.60
N VAL A 316 11.81 -4.39 -14.69
CA VAL A 316 12.13 -3.05 -15.22
C VAL A 316 11.08 -2.58 -16.22
N ASP A 317 10.52 -3.50 -17.03
CA ASP A 317 9.41 -3.18 -17.93
C ASP A 317 8.08 -3.05 -17.12
N LEU A 318 7.92 -1.88 -16.49
CA LEU A 318 6.70 -1.57 -15.75
C LEU A 318 5.46 -1.55 -16.66
N ALA A 319 5.61 -1.24 -17.95
CA ALA A 319 4.47 -1.24 -18.88
C ALA A 319 3.89 -2.64 -19.00
N LEU A 320 4.73 -3.66 -19.26
CA LEU A 320 4.28 -5.05 -19.33
C LEU A 320 3.54 -5.48 -18.06
N MET A 321 4.11 -5.20 -16.89
CA MET A 321 3.50 -5.60 -15.62
C MET A 321 2.14 -4.94 -15.42
N PHE A 322 2.04 -3.63 -15.63
CA PHE A 322 0.80 -2.89 -15.40
C PHE A 322 -0.26 -3.17 -16.47
N ASP A 323 0.12 -3.36 -17.73
CA ASP A 323 -0.82 -3.78 -18.80
C ASP A 323 -1.40 -5.17 -18.48
N TRP A 324 -0.58 -6.07 -17.93
CA TRP A 324 -1.04 -7.38 -17.46
C TRP A 324 -1.99 -7.25 -16.26
N ILE A 325 -1.62 -6.47 -15.25
CA ILE A 325 -2.42 -6.27 -14.05
C ILE A 325 -3.77 -5.63 -14.39
N ASP A 326 -3.78 -4.58 -15.20
CA ASP A 326 -5.01 -3.87 -15.56
C ASP A 326 -5.97 -4.76 -16.33
N ALA A 327 -5.46 -5.53 -17.30
CA ALA A 327 -6.27 -6.50 -18.03
C ALA A 327 -6.88 -7.57 -17.13
N VAL A 328 -6.10 -8.09 -16.17
CA VAL A 328 -6.58 -9.06 -15.18
C VAL A 328 -7.65 -8.46 -14.28
N LEU A 329 -7.43 -7.28 -13.72
CA LEU A 329 -8.42 -6.61 -12.86
C LEU A 329 -9.70 -6.31 -13.64
N THR A 330 -9.59 -5.78 -14.86
CA THR A 330 -10.74 -5.49 -15.74
C THR A 330 -11.55 -6.74 -16.01
N ALA A 331 -10.90 -7.88 -16.25
CA ALA A 331 -11.59 -9.14 -16.51
C ALA A 331 -12.20 -9.78 -15.25
N ARG A 332 -11.49 -9.71 -14.11
CA ARG A 332 -11.83 -10.44 -12.87
C ARG A 332 -12.78 -9.70 -11.95
N LEU A 333 -12.68 -8.36 -11.87
CA LEU A 333 -13.50 -7.60 -10.93
C LEU A 333 -14.95 -7.59 -11.37
N PRO A 334 -15.89 -7.93 -10.46
CA PRO A 334 -17.32 -7.88 -10.77
C PRO A 334 -17.77 -6.42 -10.97
N ALA A 335 -18.91 -6.21 -11.63
CA ALA A 335 -19.48 -4.87 -11.79
C ALA A 335 -19.89 -4.24 -10.45
N THR A 336 -20.37 -5.07 -9.52
CA THR A 336 -20.80 -4.64 -8.17
C THR A 336 -19.72 -5.02 -7.17
N ALA A 337 -19.29 -4.08 -6.33
CA ALA A 337 -18.36 -4.34 -5.24
C ALA A 337 -18.90 -5.43 -4.28
N GLY A 338 -18.00 -6.26 -3.76
CA GLY A 338 -18.36 -7.35 -2.85
C GLY A 338 -18.96 -8.62 -3.53
N ALA A 339 -19.31 -8.57 -4.82
CA ALA A 339 -19.69 -9.77 -5.55
C ALA A 339 -18.46 -10.67 -5.80
N PRO A 340 -18.66 -11.98 -6.02
CA PRO A 340 -17.57 -12.91 -6.32
C PRO A 340 -16.78 -12.50 -7.57
N LEU A 341 -15.48 -12.77 -7.53
CA LEU A 341 -14.59 -12.57 -8.68
C LEU A 341 -15.07 -13.38 -9.87
N ARG A 342 -15.05 -12.76 -11.05
CA ARG A 342 -15.41 -13.45 -12.31
C ARG A 342 -14.36 -14.53 -12.62
N ALA A 343 -14.79 -15.67 -13.11
CA ALA A 343 -13.89 -16.70 -13.60
C ALA A 343 -13.11 -16.18 -14.83
N MET A 344 -11.86 -16.61 -14.94
CA MET A 344 -11.03 -16.32 -16.11
C MET A 344 -10.39 -17.63 -16.58
N THR A 345 -10.61 -17.94 -17.85
CA THR A 345 -10.05 -19.13 -18.49
C THR A 345 -8.94 -18.75 -19.45
N GLU A 346 -8.03 -19.67 -19.70
CA GLU A 346 -6.93 -19.44 -20.64
C GLU A 346 -7.40 -19.20 -22.08
N THR A 347 -8.62 -19.63 -22.43
CA THR A 347 -9.17 -19.45 -23.78
C THR A 347 -9.45 -17.98 -24.13
N VAL A 348 -9.53 -17.12 -23.13
CA VAL A 348 -9.71 -15.67 -23.29
C VAL A 348 -8.36 -15.00 -23.13
N GLY A 349 -7.58 -14.89 -24.19
CA GLY A 349 -6.26 -14.24 -24.10
C GLY A 349 -5.36 -14.57 -25.29
N TRP A 350 -4.10 -14.34 -25.08
CA TRP A 350 -3.00 -14.54 -26.00
C TRP A 350 -2.03 -15.59 -25.45
N LEU A 351 -1.34 -16.27 -26.34
CA LEU A 351 -0.28 -17.20 -25.98
C LEU A 351 1.05 -16.73 -26.56
N GLY A 352 2.09 -16.78 -25.72
CA GLY A 352 3.46 -16.49 -26.09
C GLY A 352 4.31 -17.75 -26.08
N ASP A 353 4.93 -18.04 -27.22
CA ASP A 353 5.86 -19.15 -27.36
C ASP A 353 7.19 -18.79 -26.68
N ARG A 354 7.52 -19.52 -25.62
CA ARG A 354 8.72 -19.25 -24.80
C ARG A 354 10.03 -19.52 -25.54
N SER A 355 10.01 -20.34 -26.57
CA SER A 355 11.20 -20.69 -27.36
C SER A 355 11.46 -19.68 -28.47
N THR A 356 10.40 -19.23 -29.13
CA THR A 356 10.50 -18.33 -30.27
C THR A 356 10.18 -16.88 -29.96
N GLY A 357 9.50 -16.60 -28.84
CA GLY A 357 8.97 -15.29 -28.50
C GLY A 357 7.81 -14.85 -29.41
N ALA A 358 7.24 -15.72 -30.22
CA ALA A 358 6.07 -15.41 -31.04
C ALA A 358 4.81 -15.31 -30.15
N VAL A 359 3.88 -14.42 -30.50
CA VAL A 359 2.59 -14.27 -29.81
C VAL A 359 1.45 -14.38 -30.81
N SER A 360 0.37 -15.02 -30.38
CA SER A 360 -0.90 -15.06 -31.12
C SER A 360 -2.07 -15.17 -30.17
N THR A 361 -3.30 -14.95 -30.65
CA THR A 361 -4.50 -15.26 -29.85
C THR A 361 -4.55 -16.73 -29.49
N TYR A 362 -5.24 -17.09 -28.41
CA TYR A 362 -5.40 -18.49 -28.01
C TYR A 362 -5.90 -19.38 -29.16
N ALA A 363 -6.88 -18.90 -29.91
CA ALA A 363 -7.47 -19.65 -31.03
C ALA A 363 -6.51 -19.90 -32.20
N CYS A 364 -5.53 -19.01 -32.40
CA CYS A 364 -4.58 -19.06 -33.50
C CYS A 364 -3.24 -19.69 -33.14
N TYR A 365 -3.05 -20.07 -31.89
CA TYR A 365 -1.81 -20.65 -31.42
C TYR A 365 -1.68 -22.11 -31.87
N GLY A 366 -0.79 -22.37 -32.83
CA GLY A 366 -0.65 -23.67 -33.48
C GLY A 366 0.22 -24.69 -32.75
N ALA A 367 0.84 -24.32 -31.60
CA ALA A 367 1.71 -25.21 -30.83
C ALA A 367 1.03 -25.69 -29.53
N ASN A 368 1.77 -26.37 -28.66
CA ASN A 368 1.25 -26.84 -27.39
C ASN A 368 0.90 -25.68 -26.44
N HIS A 369 -0.37 -25.49 -26.16
CA HIS A 369 -0.88 -24.41 -25.28
C HIS A 369 -0.34 -24.51 -23.85
N SER A 370 -0.13 -25.74 -23.34
CA SER A 370 0.35 -25.94 -21.96
C SER A 370 1.83 -25.54 -21.76
N SER A 371 2.60 -25.36 -22.81
CA SER A 371 3.98 -24.90 -22.72
C SER A 371 4.13 -23.37 -22.92
N ALA A 372 3.07 -22.71 -23.36
CA ALA A 372 3.08 -21.29 -23.69
C ALA A 372 2.82 -20.42 -22.44
N SER A 373 3.34 -19.18 -22.45
CA SER A 373 2.93 -18.13 -21.53
C SER A 373 1.54 -17.61 -21.92
N TRP A 374 0.61 -17.59 -20.99
CA TRP A 374 -0.68 -16.99 -21.20
C TRP A 374 -0.64 -15.48 -20.89
N LEU A 375 -1.31 -14.66 -21.69
CA LEU A 375 -1.28 -13.21 -21.61
C LEU A 375 -2.70 -12.66 -21.74
N PRO A 376 -3.17 -11.82 -20.80
CA PRO A 376 -4.58 -11.44 -20.69
C PRO A 376 -5.05 -10.48 -21.79
N SER A 377 -4.13 -9.71 -22.41
CA SER A 377 -4.47 -8.72 -23.41
C SER A 377 -3.43 -8.66 -24.53
N ARG A 378 -3.77 -7.96 -25.61
CA ARG A 378 -2.85 -7.69 -26.72
C ARG A 378 -1.65 -6.86 -26.25
N GLU A 379 -1.87 -5.87 -25.40
CA GLU A 379 -0.85 -4.98 -24.88
C GLU A 379 0.16 -5.77 -24.04
N SER A 380 -0.32 -6.62 -23.13
CA SER A 380 0.55 -7.50 -22.35
C SER A 380 1.29 -8.52 -23.23
N ALA A 381 0.67 -9.01 -24.31
CA ALA A 381 1.34 -9.90 -25.27
C ALA A 381 2.47 -9.20 -26.01
N LEU A 382 2.26 -7.97 -26.47
CA LEU A 382 3.29 -7.16 -27.10
C LEU A 382 4.43 -6.79 -26.14
N GLY A 383 4.09 -6.45 -24.89
CA GLY A 383 5.07 -6.19 -23.83
C GLY A 383 5.93 -7.44 -23.55
N TRP A 384 5.30 -8.59 -23.39
CA TRP A 384 5.97 -9.87 -23.19
C TRP A 384 6.90 -10.21 -24.36
N GLN A 385 6.45 -10.01 -25.61
CA GLN A 385 7.25 -10.26 -26.81
C GLN A 385 8.46 -9.32 -26.88
N ARG A 386 8.31 -8.02 -26.56
CA ARG A 386 9.45 -7.08 -26.51
C ARG A 386 10.50 -7.55 -25.51
N MET A 387 10.08 -8.01 -24.33
CA MET A 387 10.99 -8.54 -23.31
C MET A 387 11.71 -9.80 -23.82
N ALA A 388 11.02 -10.68 -24.53
CA ALA A 388 11.57 -11.93 -25.04
C ALA A 388 12.53 -11.73 -26.24
N ARG A 389 12.24 -10.78 -27.14
CA ARG A 389 12.89 -10.62 -28.44
C ARG A 389 13.51 -9.25 -28.71
N GLY A 390 13.25 -8.25 -27.89
CA GLY A 390 13.61 -6.85 -28.17
C GLY A 390 12.71 -6.15 -29.20
N THR A 391 11.81 -6.88 -29.87
CA THR A 391 10.86 -6.35 -30.86
C THR A 391 9.46 -6.91 -30.64
N ALA A 392 8.43 -6.21 -31.08
CA ALA A 392 7.06 -6.67 -31.00
C ALA A 392 6.42 -6.75 -32.39
N VAL A 393 6.01 -7.95 -32.79
CA VAL A 393 5.29 -8.22 -34.04
C VAL A 393 4.14 -9.18 -33.73
N VAL A 394 2.92 -8.79 -34.03
CA VAL A 394 1.74 -9.64 -33.86
C VAL A 394 1.57 -10.50 -35.07
N SER A 395 1.46 -11.81 -34.88
CA SER A 395 0.98 -12.71 -35.94
C SER A 395 -0.54 -12.54 -36.07
N ALA A 396 -0.99 -12.06 -37.21
CA ALA A 396 -2.41 -12.14 -37.58
C ALA A 396 -2.73 -13.59 -37.97
N CYS A 397 -3.88 -14.10 -37.51
CA CYS A 397 -4.43 -15.30 -38.15
C CYS A 397 -5.06 -14.94 -39.45
#